data_5edd23e3998d06ad7e7cbb54b911ced5
#
_entry.id   5edd23e3998d06ad7e7cbb54b911ced5
#
_cell.length_a   1.000
_cell.length_b   1.000
_cell.length_c   1.000
_cell.angle_alpha   90.00
_cell.angle_beta   90.00
_cell.angle_gamma   90.00
#
_symmetry.space_group_name_H-M   'P 1'
#
loop_
_entity.id
_entity.type
_entity.pdbx_description
1 polymer ?
#
loop_
_entity_poly.entity_id
_entity_poly.type
_entity_poly.pdbx_seq_one_letter_code
_entity_poly.pdbx_strand_id
1 'polypeptide(L)'
;MAAADLLVVILAVIAEQINYIYMFSDFLLTLPVCSLALVLRLATTDWSVWFTVAFTIDRYIAICCQKLRKRYCTERTATMVILIVCAGGCAKSTPFYFAMDRRRCVASNEYLTSSGWRIYELFDSIITPLLPICLILLFNALTIRHIIAANKVRRAVRNSSENGKDPELESRKKSMILLFTLSANFVLLWMPYVIHSLTWQTENYTYADKYFSTPIYILQQFGFMLQLLSSCTNTCIYGLTQRKFREELKNGLKYLFTLNRQVGT
;
A
#
# COMPACT_ATOMS: atom_id res chain seq x y z
N MET A 1 1.24 5.82 5.99
CA MET A 1 0.21 5.02 5.33
C MET A 1 -0.96 5.90 4.89
N ALA A 2 -1.84 6.41 5.75
CA ALA A 2 -3.03 7.17 5.31
C ALA A 2 -2.75 8.31 4.32
N ALA A 3 -1.66 9.07 4.48
CA ALA A 3 -1.28 10.11 3.53
C ALA A 3 -0.84 9.51 2.16
N ALA A 4 -0.09 8.41 2.16
CA ALA A 4 0.28 7.71 0.93
C ALA A 4 -0.96 7.14 0.23
N ASP A 5 -1.86 6.50 0.98
CA ASP A 5 -3.12 5.96 0.47
C ASP A 5 -4.00 7.06 -0.15
N LEU A 6 -4.08 8.23 0.50
CA LEU A 6 -4.79 9.39 -0.04
C LEU A 6 -4.17 9.90 -1.34
N LEU A 7 -2.83 9.98 -1.41
CA LEU A 7 -2.12 10.37 -2.62
C LEU A 7 -2.34 9.38 -3.77
N VAL A 8 -2.36 8.08 -3.49
CA VAL A 8 -2.72 7.05 -4.50
C VAL A 8 -4.09 7.33 -5.09
N VAL A 9 -5.10 7.57 -4.24
CA VAL A 9 -6.47 7.84 -4.70
C VAL A 9 -6.55 9.13 -5.51
N ILE A 10 -5.91 10.21 -5.05
CA ILE A 10 -5.89 11.49 -5.77
C ILE A 10 -5.24 11.33 -7.15
N LEU A 11 -4.08 10.71 -7.22
CA LEU A 11 -3.33 10.59 -8.47
C LEU A 11 -3.97 9.59 -9.44
N ALA A 12 -4.40 8.43 -8.95
CA ALA A 12 -4.97 7.40 -9.82
C ALA A 12 -6.41 7.72 -10.24
N VAL A 13 -7.25 8.26 -9.36
CA VAL A 13 -8.66 8.50 -9.67
C VAL A 13 -8.86 9.89 -10.27
N ILE A 14 -8.36 10.94 -9.62
CA ILE A 14 -8.63 12.32 -10.03
C ILE A 14 -7.75 12.71 -11.22
N ALA A 15 -6.44 12.52 -11.10
CA ALA A 15 -5.52 12.97 -12.14
C ALA A 15 -5.56 12.10 -13.40
N GLU A 16 -5.75 10.77 -13.29
CA GLU A 16 -5.78 9.90 -14.47
C GLU A 16 -7.21 9.63 -14.95
N GLN A 17 -8.07 9.01 -14.13
CA GLN A 17 -9.36 8.50 -14.59
C GLN A 17 -10.38 9.61 -14.86
N ILE A 18 -10.56 10.56 -13.94
CA ILE A 18 -11.53 11.63 -14.12
C ILE A 18 -11.07 12.58 -15.23
N ASN A 19 -9.79 12.92 -15.27
CA ASN A 19 -9.27 13.78 -16.34
C ASN A 19 -9.41 13.13 -17.72
N TYR A 20 -9.09 11.83 -17.84
CA TYR A 20 -9.18 11.12 -19.11
C TYR A 20 -10.63 10.99 -19.61
N ILE A 21 -11.61 10.79 -18.72
CA ILE A 21 -13.00 10.53 -19.10
C ILE A 21 -13.82 11.81 -19.26
N TYR A 22 -13.61 12.81 -18.39
CA TYR A 22 -14.53 13.94 -18.26
C TYR A 22 -13.92 15.31 -18.53
N MET A 23 -12.67 15.52 -18.18
CA MET A 23 -12.11 16.88 -18.20
C MET A 23 -11.28 17.18 -19.45
N PHE A 24 -10.68 16.19 -20.11
CA PHE A 24 -9.81 16.32 -21.27
C PHE A 24 -8.89 17.54 -21.18
N SER A 25 -8.36 17.80 -19.98
CA SER A 25 -7.51 18.95 -19.73
C SER A 25 -6.21 18.80 -20.52
N ASP A 26 -6.01 19.61 -21.53
CA ASP A 26 -4.80 19.61 -22.35
C ASP A 26 -3.54 19.72 -21.49
N PHE A 27 -3.62 20.44 -20.37
CA PHE A 27 -2.51 20.60 -19.44
C PHE A 27 -2.03 19.26 -18.83
N LEU A 28 -2.95 18.42 -18.37
CA LEU A 28 -2.60 17.11 -17.75
C LEU A 28 -2.17 16.07 -18.80
N LEU A 29 -2.54 16.28 -20.06
CA LEU A 29 -2.12 15.43 -21.18
C LEU A 29 -0.80 15.88 -21.81
N THR A 30 -0.25 17.03 -21.40
CA THR A 30 1.05 17.48 -21.89
C THR A 30 2.20 16.73 -21.22
N LEU A 31 3.24 16.47 -21.97
CA LEU A 31 4.54 16.16 -21.40
C LEU A 31 5.18 17.47 -20.90
N PRO A 32 5.76 17.48 -19.72
CA PRO A 32 6.17 16.37 -18.83
C PRO A 32 5.11 15.97 -17.77
N VAL A 33 3.94 16.63 -17.76
CA VAL A 33 2.96 16.50 -16.65
C VAL A 33 2.43 15.06 -16.53
N CYS A 34 2.05 14.44 -17.65
CA CYS A 34 1.50 13.10 -17.61
C CYS A 34 2.56 12.04 -17.22
N SER A 35 3.81 12.18 -17.69
CA SER A 35 4.89 11.28 -17.28
C SER A 35 5.21 11.42 -15.79
N LEU A 36 5.19 12.65 -15.27
CA LEU A 36 5.38 12.90 -13.85
C LEU A 36 4.22 12.36 -13.01
N ALA A 37 2.98 12.52 -13.47
CA ALA A 37 1.81 11.96 -12.81
C ALA A 37 1.89 10.43 -12.71
N LEU A 38 2.31 9.75 -13.79
CA LEU A 38 2.56 8.32 -13.79
C LEU A 38 3.61 7.92 -12.75
N VAL A 39 4.77 8.57 -12.76
CA VAL A 39 5.86 8.29 -11.80
C VAL A 39 5.39 8.50 -10.37
N LEU A 40 4.67 9.59 -10.09
CA LEU A 40 4.15 9.87 -8.75
C LEU A 40 3.09 8.86 -8.32
N ARG A 41 2.22 8.44 -9.23
CA ARG A 41 1.23 7.38 -8.96
C ARG A 41 1.90 6.07 -8.58
N LEU A 42 2.90 5.62 -9.36
CA LEU A 42 3.65 4.40 -9.07
C LEU A 42 4.42 4.52 -7.75
N ALA A 43 5.11 5.63 -7.52
CA ALA A 43 5.84 5.86 -6.28
C ALA A 43 4.93 5.87 -5.05
N THR A 44 3.77 6.53 -5.11
CA THR A 44 2.83 6.55 -3.99
C THR A 44 2.19 5.18 -3.72
N THR A 45 1.98 4.38 -4.77
CA THR A 45 1.56 2.99 -4.64
C THR A 45 2.61 2.16 -3.91
N ASP A 46 3.89 2.30 -4.28
CA ASP A 46 5.00 1.66 -3.59
C ASP A 46 5.06 2.07 -2.11
N TRP A 47 4.90 3.36 -1.82
CA TRP A 47 4.88 3.86 -0.44
C TRP A 47 3.77 3.22 0.38
N SER A 48 2.55 3.14 -0.15
CA SER A 48 1.42 2.50 0.54
C SER A 48 1.73 1.04 0.87
N VAL A 49 2.23 0.29 -0.11
CA VAL A 49 2.58 -1.13 0.03
C VAL A 49 3.70 -1.34 1.06
N TRP A 50 4.81 -0.63 0.90
CA TRP A 50 5.97 -0.80 1.78
C TRP A 50 5.74 -0.28 3.19
N PHE A 51 4.89 0.73 3.37
CA PHE A 51 4.45 1.14 4.71
C PHE A 51 3.59 0.07 5.38
N THR A 52 2.82 -0.72 4.62
CA THR A 52 2.09 -1.87 5.17
C THR A 52 3.05 -2.95 5.66
N VAL A 53 4.12 -3.24 4.91
CA VAL A 53 5.20 -4.14 5.35
C VAL A 53 5.88 -3.61 6.61
N ALA A 54 6.31 -2.35 6.60
CA ALA A 54 6.97 -1.72 7.74
C ALA A 54 6.10 -1.76 9.00
N PHE A 55 4.81 -1.48 8.87
CA PHE A 55 3.85 -1.60 9.96
C PHE A 55 3.74 -3.04 10.48
N THR A 56 3.72 -4.03 9.59
CA THR A 56 3.66 -5.45 9.97
C THR A 56 4.90 -5.86 10.76
N ILE A 57 6.09 -5.44 10.31
CA ILE A 57 7.36 -5.68 11.01
C ILE A 57 7.38 -4.99 12.38
N ASP A 58 6.94 -3.72 12.45
CA ASP A 58 6.85 -2.99 13.72
C ASP A 58 5.97 -3.71 14.73
N ARG A 59 4.81 -4.20 14.30
CA ARG A 59 3.89 -4.96 15.16
C ARG A 59 4.51 -6.30 15.60
N TYR A 60 5.19 -7.01 14.72
CA TYR A 60 5.91 -8.22 15.08
C TYR A 60 6.97 -7.94 16.16
N ILE A 61 7.79 -6.92 15.98
CA ILE A 61 8.80 -6.54 16.98
C ILE A 61 8.15 -6.14 18.30
N ALA A 62 7.08 -5.36 18.25
CA ALA A 62 6.37 -4.88 19.43
C ALA A 62 5.74 -6.03 20.25
N ILE A 63 5.25 -7.07 19.59
CA ILE A 63 4.56 -8.21 20.22
C ILE A 63 5.55 -9.30 20.64
N CYS A 64 6.48 -9.65 19.75
CA CYS A 64 7.32 -10.84 19.91
C CYS A 64 8.71 -10.53 20.49
N CYS A 65 9.24 -9.33 20.29
CA CYS A 65 10.62 -8.99 20.57
C CYS A 65 10.76 -7.84 21.58
N GLN A 66 10.35 -8.04 22.83
CA GLN A 66 10.31 -6.98 23.85
C GLN A 66 11.67 -6.25 24.06
N LYS A 67 12.80 -6.99 23.97
CA LYS A 67 14.16 -6.39 24.07
C LYS A 67 14.47 -5.44 22.92
N LEU A 68 14.02 -5.78 21.70
CA LEU A 68 14.25 -4.98 20.50
C LEU A 68 13.27 -3.79 20.42
N ARG A 69 12.08 -3.90 20.99
CA ARG A 69 11.05 -2.87 20.98
C ARG A 69 11.57 -1.51 21.42
N LYS A 70 12.33 -1.46 22.54
CA LYS A 70 12.89 -0.21 23.09
C LYS A 70 13.90 0.45 22.15
N ARG A 71 14.57 -0.34 21.29
CA ARG A 71 15.62 0.13 20.38
C ARG A 71 15.06 0.48 18.98
N TYR A 72 14.11 -0.30 18.46
CA TYR A 72 13.63 -0.18 17.09
C TYR A 72 12.30 0.56 16.96
N CYS A 73 11.35 0.43 17.90
CA CYS A 73 10.08 1.15 17.84
C CYS A 73 10.24 2.58 18.40
N THR A 74 11.09 3.39 17.77
CA THR A 74 11.35 4.80 18.12
C THR A 74 10.94 5.72 16.97
N GLU A 75 10.63 6.97 17.27
CA GLU A 75 10.30 7.99 16.25
C GLU A 75 11.42 8.17 15.23
N ARG A 76 12.68 8.15 15.69
CA ARG A 76 13.85 8.25 14.79
C ARG A 76 13.89 7.10 13.78
N THR A 77 13.69 5.87 14.24
CA THR A 77 13.66 4.69 13.34
C THR A 77 12.48 4.78 12.37
N ALA A 78 11.31 5.20 12.84
CA ALA A 78 10.14 5.40 11.98
C ALA A 78 10.41 6.44 10.89
N THR A 79 11.02 7.58 11.24
CA THR A 79 11.39 8.62 10.26
C THR A 79 12.38 8.10 9.24
N MET A 80 13.41 7.35 9.66
CA MET A 80 14.37 6.75 8.73
C MET A 80 13.69 5.77 7.76
N VAL A 81 12.80 4.91 8.26
CA VAL A 81 12.05 3.97 7.42
C VAL A 81 11.19 4.71 6.41
N ILE A 82 10.49 5.77 6.82
CA ILE A 82 9.68 6.60 5.93
C ILE A 82 10.56 7.20 4.81
N LEU A 83 11.68 7.81 5.15
CA LEU A 83 12.60 8.41 4.18
C LEU A 83 13.14 7.38 3.19
N ILE A 84 13.56 6.20 3.67
CA ILE A 84 14.09 5.12 2.82
C ILE A 84 13.00 4.61 1.86
N VAL A 85 11.79 4.38 2.35
CA VAL A 85 10.66 3.92 1.53
C VAL A 85 10.29 4.97 0.49
N CYS A 86 10.22 6.25 0.88
CA CYS A 86 9.90 7.33 -0.06
C CYS A 86 10.97 7.48 -1.14
N ALA A 87 12.24 7.52 -0.76
CA ALA A 87 13.35 7.63 -1.70
C ALA A 87 13.44 6.41 -2.63
N GLY A 88 13.28 5.20 -2.08
CA GLY A 88 13.29 3.96 -2.86
C GLY A 88 12.15 3.87 -3.87
N GLY A 89 10.92 4.21 -3.48
CA GLY A 89 9.77 4.26 -4.37
C GLY A 89 9.96 5.28 -5.50
N CYS A 90 10.45 6.49 -5.20
CA CYS A 90 10.77 7.48 -6.24
C CYS A 90 11.85 6.97 -7.20
N ALA A 91 12.96 6.44 -6.68
CA ALA A 91 14.05 5.94 -7.51
C ALA A 91 13.59 4.80 -8.42
N LYS A 92 12.82 3.84 -7.88
CA LYS A 92 12.25 2.73 -8.64
C LYS A 92 11.26 3.20 -9.70
N SER A 93 10.44 4.20 -9.44
CA SER A 93 9.42 4.65 -10.40
C SER A 93 9.96 5.62 -11.46
N THR A 94 11.12 6.24 -11.24
CA THR A 94 11.71 7.23 -12.17
C THR A 94 11.87 6.73 -13.61
N PRO A 95 12.33 5.50 -13.91
CA PRO A 95 12.45 5.04 -15.29
C PRO A 95 11.14 5.09 -16.08
N PHE A 96 9.99 4.89 -15.42
CA PHE A 96 8.68 4.97 -16.10
C PHE A 96 8.35 6.35 -16.66
N TYR A 97 9.10 7.39 -16.28
CA TYR A 97 9.00 8.71 -16.92
C TYR A 97 9.25 8.63 -18.43
N PHE A 98 10.13 7.74 -18.87
CA PHE A 98 10.49 7.51 -20.27
C PHE A 98 9.60 6.49 -20.97
N ALA A 99 8.67 5.86 -20.26
CA ALA A 99 7.76 4.88 -20.84
C ALA A 99 6.66 5.50 -21.74
N MET A 100 6.43 6.81 -21.59
CA MET A 100 5.36 7.52 -22.32
C MET A 100 5.86 8.14 -23.63
N ASP A 101 5.01 8.12 -24.67
CA ASP A 101 5.24 8.83 -25.92
C ASP A 101 5.11 10.34 -25.69
N ARG A 102 6.05 11.09 -26.31
CA ARG A 102 6.16 12.55 -26.17
C ARG A 102 4.96 13.33 -26.73
N ARG A 103 4.09 12.73 -27.53
CA ARG A 103 3.03 13.46 -28.25
C ARG A 103 1.62 13.21 -27.73
N ARG A 104 1.34 12.06 -27.12
CA ARG A 104 -0.05 11.62 -26.84
C ARG A 104 -0.29 11.11 -25.43
N CYS A 105 0.69 11.15 -24.53
CA CYS A 105 0.56 10.56 -23.19
C CYS A 105 0.08 9.10 -23.20
N VAL A 106 0.55 8.33 -24.17
CA VAL A 106 0.32 6.89 -24.29
C VAL A 106 1.65 6.15 -24.17
N ALA A 107 1.60 4.86 -23.90
CA ALA A 107 2.79 4.03 -23.84
C ALA A 107 3.58 4.11 -25.15
N SER A 108 4.91 4.33 -25.07
CA SER A 108 5.78 4.44 -26.23
C SER A 108 5.99 3.08 -26.90
N ASN A 109 6.27 3.05 -28.20
CA ASN A 109 6.58 1.79 -28.90
C ASN A 109 7.80 1.09 -28.30
N GLU A 110 8.81 1.84 -27.86
CA GLU A 110 9.99 1.28 -27.22
C GLU A 110 9.63 0.57 -25.91
N TYR A 111 8.78 1.16 -25.07
CA TYR A 111 8.26 0.51 -23.87
C TYR A 111 7.51 -0.80 -24.20
N LEU A 112 6.75 -0.83 -25.30
CA LEU A 112 5.90 -1.95 -25.68
C LEU A 112 6.67 -3.13 -26.28
N THR A 113 7.82 -2.88 -26.92
CA THR A 113 8.55 -3.88 -27.72
C THR A 113 9.90 -4.30 -27.12
N SER A 114 10.47 -3.46 -26.23
CA SER A 114 11.79 -3.71 -25.67
C SER A 114 11.81 -4.80 -24.63
N SER A 115 12.70 -5.76 -24.77
CA SER A 115 12.97 -6.79 -23.75
C SER A 115 13.46 -6.20 -22.43
N GLY A 116 14.16 -5.05 -22.47
CA GLY A 116 14.61 -4.35 -21.28
C GLY A 116 13.44 -3.87 -20.41
N TRP A 117 12.42 -3.29 -21.04
CA TRP A 117 11.22 -2.88 -20.33
C TRP A 117 10.43 -4.05 -19.76
N ARG A 118 10.33 -5.18 -20.47
CA ARG A 118 9.69 -6.39 -19.95
C ARG A 118 10.41 -6.92 -18.70
N ILE A 119 11.75 -6.94 -18.70
CA ILE A 119 12.53 -7.32 -17.52
C ILE A 119 12.30 -6.34 -16.37
N TYR A 120 12.21 -5.05 -16.68
CA TYR A 120 11.95 -4.03 -15.66
C TYR A 120 10.56 -4.14 -15.03
N GLU A 121 9.53 -4.42 -15.83
CA GLU A 121 8.17 -4.71 -15.34
C GLU A 121 8.13 -5.97 -14.45
N LEU A 122 8.88 -7.01 -14.83
CA LEU A 122 9.01 -8.20 -14.00
C LEU A 122 9.67 -7.86 -12.65
N PHE A 123 10.75 -7.09 -12.68
CA PHE A 123 11.39 -6.59 -11.46
C PHE A 123 10.42 -5.77 -10.61
N ASP A 124 9.66 -4.85 -11.21
CA ASP A 124 8.63 -4.06 -10.54
C ASP A 124 7.58 -4.95 -9.88
N SER A 125 7.07 -5.96 -10.59
CA SER A 125 6.08 -6.92 -10.08
C SER A 125 6.62 -7.79 -8.93
N ILE A 126 7.91 -8.10 -8.92
CA ILE A 126 8.55 -8.84 -7.82
C ILE A 126 8.67 -7.93 -6.60
N ILE A 127 9.16 -6.72 -6.75
CA ILE A 127 9.37 -5.78 -5.65
C ILE A 127 8.03 -5.25 -5.12
N THR A 128 7.05 -5.09 -5.97
CA THR A 128 5.71 -4.61 -5.62
C THR A 128 4.67 -5.27 -6.54
N PRO A 129 3.89 -6.24 -6.12
CA PRO A 129 3.50 -6.61 -4.76
C PRO A 129 4.05 -7.93 -4.21
N LEU A 130 4.76 -8.77 -4.98
CA LEU A 130 5.06 -10.17 -4.59
C LEU A 130 5.89 -10.26 -3.30
N LEU A 131 7.01 -9.56 -3.24
CA LEU A 131 7.88 -9.55 -2.06
C LEU A 131 7.16 -9.01 -0.82
N PRO A 132 6.42 -7.89 -0.87
CA PRO A 132 5.57 -7.44 0.22
C PRO A 132 4.58 -8.49 0.73
N ILE A 133 3.86 -9.17 -0.15
CA ILE A 133 2.93 -10.24 0.23
C ILE A 133 3.66 -11.34 0.99
N CYS A 134 4.80 -11.82 0.48
CA CYS A 134 5.61 -12.85 1.15
C CYS A 134 6.07 -12.40 2.55
N LEU A 135 6.56 -11.15 2.67
CA LEU A 135 7.00 -10.60 3.96
C LEU A 135 5.85 -10.46 4.95
N ILE A 136 4.70 -9.94 4.52
CA ILE A 136 3.51 -9.80 5.36
C ILE A 136 3.05 -11.17 5.86
N LEU A 137 2.95 -12.17 4.99
CA LEU A 137 2.56 -13.53 5.38
C LEU A 137 3.57 -14.16 6.33
N LEU A 138 4.86 -13.99 6.08
CA LEU A 138 5.95 -14.49 6.93
C LEU A 138 5.85 -13.92 8.36
N PHE A 139 5.80 -12.57 8.49
CA PHE A 139 5.76 -11.92 9.80
C PHE A 139 4.45 -12.22 10.54
N ASN A 140 3.34 -12.35 9.84
CA ASN A 140 2.08 -12.81 10.43
C ASN A 140 2.18 -14.24 10.96
N ALA A 141 2.74 -15.17 10.19
CA ALA A 141 2.95 -16.54 10.62
C ALA A 141 3.86 -16.63 11.86
N LEU A 142 4.97 -15.86 11.87
CA LEU A 142 5.87 -15.77 13.02
C LEU A 142 5.16 -15.21 14.26
N THR A 143 4.32 -14.19 14.09
CA THR A 143 3.52 -13.60 15.18
C THR A 143 2.55 -14.62 15.75
N ILE A 144 1.82 -15.37 14.90
CA ILE A 144 0.90 -16.42 15.34
C ILE A 144 1.64 -17.51 16.12
N ARG A 145 2.76 -18.00 15.59
CA ARG A 145 3.57 -19.04 16.26
C ARG A 145 4.03 -18.59 17.65
N HIS A 146 4.51 -17.35 17.76
CA HIS A 146 4.94 -16.78 19.04
C HIS A 146 3.80 -16.70 20.06
N ILE A 147 2.62 -16.25 19.63
CA ILE A 147 1.43 -16.13 20.48
C ILE A 147 0.94 -17.51 20.99
N ILE A 148 0.88 -18.49 20.09
CA ILE A 148 0.49 -19.86 20.46
C ILE A 148 1.45 -20.42 21.51
N ALA A 149 2.76 -20.27 21.32
CA ALA A 149 3.77 -20.71 22.25
C ALA A 149 3.64 -20.01 23.62
N ALA A 150 3.49 -18.68 23.62
CA ALA A 150 3.30 -17.89 24.85
C ALA A 150 2.01 -18.28 25.59
N ASN A 151 0.91 -18.51 24.87
CA ASN A 151 -0.35 -18.95 25.48
C ASN A 151 -0.25 -20.38 26.09
N LYS A 152 0.51 -21.28 25.45
CA LYS A 152 0.74 -22.64 25.99
C LYS A 152 1.49 -22.57 27.32
N VAL A 153 2.55 -21.78 27.41
CA VAL A 153 3.32 -21.56 28.62
C VAL A 153 2.44 -20.95 29.74
N ARG A 154 1.67 -19.91 29.41
CA ARG A 154 0.76 -19.27 30.37
C ARG A 154 -0.29 -20.22 30.90
N ARG A 155 -0.90 -21.06 30.05
CA ARG A 155 -1.87 -22.07 30.51
C ARG A 155 -1.26 -23.07 31.48
N ALA A 156 -0.01 -23.48 31.24
CA ALA A 156 0.71 -24.38 32.15
C ALA A 156 0.97 -23.77 33.55
N VAL A 157 1.24 -22.47 33.61
CA VAL A 157 1.52 -21.73 34.85
C VAL A 157 0.24 -21.33 35.59
N ARG A 158 -0.88 -21.07 34.86
CA ARG A 158 -2.13 -20.52 35.41
C ARG A 158 -3.00 -21.53 36.17
N ASN A 159 -2.68 -22.79 36.19
CA ASN A 159 -3.42 -23.76 37.04
C ASN A 159 -3.38 -23.44 38.55
N SER A 160 -2.81 -22.28 38.93
CA SER A 160 -2.60 -21.88 40.32
C SER A 160 -3.15 -20.54 40.76
N SER A 161 -3.76 -19.69 39.90
CA SER A 161 -4.25 -18.38 40.40
C SER A 161 -5.21 -17.63 39.48
N GLU A 162 -6.29 -17.24 40.06
CA GLU A 162 -7.29 -16.16 39.78
C GLU A 162 -7.59 -15.52 38.43
N ASN A 163 -8.91 -15.25 38.24
CA ASN A 163 -9.66 -14.63 37.15
C ASN A 163 -9.44 -13.10 36.99
N GLY A 164 -8.24 -12.60 36.84
CA GLY A 164 -8.02 -11.18 36.51
C GLY A 164 -8.04 -10.94 35.02
N LYS A 165 -8.88 -10.01 34.52
CA LYS A 165 -8.76 -9.45 33.15
C LYS A 165 -7.47 -8.65 33.08
N ASP A 166 -6.49 -9.14 32.33
CA ASP A 166 -5.21 -8.47 32.11
C ASP A 166 -5.34 -7.41 30.99
N PRO A 167 -5.34 -6.10 31.30
CA PRO A 167 -5.54 -5.03 30.31
C PRO A 167 -4.44 -5.00 29.24
N GLU A 168 -3.24 -5.50 29.56
CA GLU A 168 -2.14 -5.62 28.59
C GLU A 168 -2.45 -6.68 27.54
N LEU A 169 -3.05 -7.80 27.96
CA LEU A 169 -3.46 -8.88 27.06
C LEU A 169 -4.55 -8.41 26.07
N GLU A 170 -5.51 -7.62 26.57
CA GLU A 170 -6.57 -7.07 25.72
C GLU A 170 -6.02 -6.08 24.68
N SER A 171 -5.09 -5.22 25.09
CA SER A 171 -4.42 -4.30 24.16
C SER A 171 -3.63 -5.03 23.08
N ARG A 172 -2.90 -6.09 23.46
CA ARG A 172 -2.18 -6.95 22.50
C ARG A 172 -3.13 -7.64 21.52
N LYS A 173 -4.27 -8.16 22.01
CA LYS A 173 -5.30 -8.80 21.18
C LYS A 173 -5.87 -7.82 20.14
N LYS A 174 -6.17 -6.59 20.53
CA LYS A 174 -6.64 -5.54 19.60
C LYS A 174 -5.61 -5.22 18.51
N SER A 175 -4.33 -5.11 18.90
CA SER A 175 -3.25 -4.89 17.92
C SER A 175 -3.08 -6.05 16.94
N MET A 176 -3.28 -7.28 17.40
CA MET A 176 -3.24 -8.46 16.53
C MET A 176 -4.40 -8.50 15.53
N ILE A 177 -5.62 -8.24 15.99
CA ILE A 177 -6.80 -8.18 15.11
C ILE A 177 -6.57 -7.13 14.01
N LEU A 178 -6.10 -5.94 14.37
CA LEU A 178 -5.76 -4.91 13.39
C LEU A 178 -4.73 -5.39 12.37
N LEU A 179 -3.63 -6.00 12.84
CA LEU A 179 -2.57 -6.53 11.98
C LEU A 179 -3.12 -7.55 10.98
N PHE A 180 -3.86 -8.55 11.44
CA PHE A 180 -4.40 -9.59 10.57
C PHE A 180 -5.46 -9.07 9.62
N THR A 181 -6.31 -8.13 10.06
CA THR A 181 -7.32 -7.51 9.20
C THR A 181 -6.67 -6.73 8.06
N LEU A 182 -5.66 -5.91 8.35
CA LEU A 182 -4.91 -5.15 7.34
C LEU A 182 -4.20 -6.08 6.35
N SER A 183 -3.55 -7.12 6.87
CA SER A 183 -2.82 -8.07 6.05
C SER A 183 -3.72 -8.90 5.14
N ALA A 184 -4.86 -9.37 5.66
CA ALA A 184 -5.84 -10.11 4.87
C ALA A 184 -6.45 -9.22 3.79
N ASN A 185 -6.84 -8.00 4.15
CA ASN A 185 -7.34 -7.01 3.20
C ASN A 185 -6.33 -6.76 2.07
N PHE A 186 -5.07 -6.51 2.42
CA PHE A 186 -4.01 -6.30 1.44
C PHE A 186 -3.85 -7.49 0.50
N VAL A 187 -3.65 -8.69 1.03
CA VAL A 187 -3.43 -9.90 0.21
C VAL A 187 -4.63 -10.18 -0.70
N LEU A 188 -5.85 -10.13 -0.17
CA LEU A 188 -7.06 -10.45 -0.95
C LEU A 188 -7.29 -9.45 -2.09
N LEU A 189 -7.11 -8.16 -1.83
CA LEU A 189 -7.38 -7.12 -2.81
C LEU A 189 -6.27 -6.95 -3.85
N TRP A 190 -5.03 -7.39 -3.53
CA TRP A 190 -3.92 -7.35 -4.49
C TRP A 190 -3.81 -8.62 -5.35
N MET A 191 -4.43 -9.74 -4.95
CA MET A 191 -4.32 -11.02 -5.69
C MET A 191 -4.74 -10.93 -7.17
N PRO A 192 -5.85 -10.28 -7.56
CA PRO A 192 -6.21 -10.19 -8.97
C PRO A 192 -5.19 -9.41 -9.81
N TYR A 193 -4.58 -8.35 -9.25
CA TYR A 193 -3.49 -7.64 -9.90
C TYR A 193 -2.23 -8.51 -10.04
N VAL A 194 -1.89 -9.30 -9.03
CA VAL A 194 -0.77 -10.24 -9.07
C VAL A 194 -0.98 -11.28 -10.16
N ILE A 195 -2.18 -11.86 -10.23
CA ILE A 195 -2.53 -12.86 -11.26
C ILE A 195 -2.40 -12.24 -12.65
N HIS A 196 -2.95 -11.04 -12.86
CA HIS A 196 -2.81 -10.31 -14.12
C HIS A 196 -1.34 -10.11 -14.49
N SER A 197 -0.53 -9.59 -13.57
CA SER A 197 0.89 -9.31 -13.80
C SER A 197 1.70 -10.56 -14.17
N LEU A 198 1.47 -11.68 -13.49
CA LEU A 198 2.12 -12.95 -13.80
C LEU A 198 1.66 -13.52 -15.14
N THR A 199 0.36 -13.46 -15.45
CA THR A 199 -0.17 -13.91 -16.74
C THR A 199 0.38 -13.08 -17.89
N TRP A 200 0.49 -11.76 -17.71
CA TRP A 200 1.08 -10.86 -18.70
C TRP A 200 2.54 -11.19 -19.02
N GLN A 201 3.32 -11.64 -18.03
CA GLN A 201 4.72 -12.02 -18.22
C GLN A 201 4.91 -13.37 -18.93
N THR A 202 3.97 -14.31 -18.76
CA THR A 202 4.07 -15.68 -19.31
C THR A 202 3.57 -15.78 -20.72
N GLU A 203 2.64 -14.95 -21.14
CA GLU A 203 2.07 -14.97 -22.48
C GLU A 203 2.59 -13.81 -23.33
N ASN A 204 2.86 -14.07 -24.61
CA ASN A 204 3.27 -13.05 -25.58
C ASN A 204 2.04 -12.24 -26.05
N TYR A 205 1.37 -11.56 -25.12
CA TYR A 205 0.29 -10.67 -25.49
C TYR A 205 0.82 -9.49 -26.29
N THR A 206 0.29 -9.33 -27.50
CA THR A 206 0.53 -8.13 -28.30
C THR A 206 -0.47 -7.06 -27.88
N TYR A 207 -0.04 -5.79 -27.87
CA TYR A 207 -0.93 -4.65 -27.52
C TYR A 207 -2.19 -4.55 -28.41
N ALA A 208 -2.23 -5.26 -29.53
CA ALA A 208 -3.42 -5.41 -30.38
C ALA A 208 -4.59 -6.12 -29.69
N ASP A 209 -4.32 -6.89 -28.62
CA ASP A 209 -5.34 -7.61 -27.84
C ASP A 209 -6.04 -6.74 -26.79
N LYS A 210 -5.83 -5.43 -26.81
CA LYS A 210 -6.52 -4.43 -25.96
C LYS A 210 -7.99 -4.19 -26.34
N TYR A 211 -8.70 -5.22 -26.75
CA TYR A 211 -10.14 -5.10 -26.87
C TYR A 211 -10.78 -5.21 -25.48
N PHE A 212 -11.69 -4.29 -25.17
CA PHE A 212 -12.43 -4.17 -23.90
C PHE A 212 -13.13 -5.45 -23.43
N SER A 213 -13.23 -6.45 -24.31
CA SER A 213 -13.87 -7.75 -24.06
C SER A 213 -12.91 -8.90 -23.74
N THR A 214 -11.60 -8.68 -23.79
CA THR A 214 -10.65 -9.77 -23.48
C THR A 214 -10.60 -10.02 -21.98
N PRO A 215 -10.60 -11.31 -21.54
CA PRO A 215 -10.56 -11.65 -20.11
C PRO A 215 -9.36 -11.02 -19.37
N ILE A 216 -8.22 -10.91 -20.05
CA ILE A 216 -7.01 -10.31 -19.45
C ILE A 216 -7.16 -8.81 -19.18
N TYR A 217 -7.82 -8.09 -20.09
CA TYR A 217 -8.11 -6.67 -19.88
C TYR A 217 -9.10 -6.45 -18.74
N ILE A 218 -10.15 -7.27 -18.67
CA ILE A 218 -11.13 -7.23 -17.57
C ILE A 218 -10.41 -7.51 -16.24
N LEU A 219 -9.53 -8.51 -16.18
CA LEU A 219 -8.75 -8.85 -15.00
C LEU A 219 -7.84 -7.69 -14.59
N GLN A 220 -7.21 -7.00 -15.56
CA GLN A 220 -6.38 -5.82 -15.32
C GLN A 220 -7.18 -4.70 -14.65
N GLN A 221 -8.31 -4.31 -15.25
CA GLN A 221 -9.14 -3.21 -14.72
C GLN A 221 -9.71 -3.56 -13.35
N PHE A 222 -10.18 -4.78 -13.17
CA PHE A 222 -10.67 -5.27 -11.89
C PHE A 222 -9.55 -5.28 -10.83
N GLY A 223 -8.35 -5.72 -11.19
CA GLY A 223 -7.17 -5.68 -10.32
C GLY A 223 -6.82 -4.26 -9.89
N PHE A 224 -6.82 -3.27 -10.79
CA PHE A 224 -6.60 -1.87 -10.44
C PHE A 224 -7.67 -1.30 -9.51
N MET A 225 -8.94 -1.60 -9.75
CA MET A 225 -10.03 -1.16 -8.88
C MET A 225 -9.88 -1.72 -7.45
N LEU A 226 -9.53 -3.00 -7.33
CA LEU A 226 -9.31 -3.62 -6.02
C LEU A 226 -8.04 -3.09 -5.33
N GLN A 227 -7.00 -2.78 -6.08
CA GLN A 227 -5.80 -2.12 -5.55
C GLN A 227 -6.14 -0.74 -4.95
N LEU A 228 -6.94 0.07 -5.64
CA LEU A 228 -7.43 1.34 -5.12
C LEU A 228 -8.31 1.16 -3.88
N LEU A 229 -9.19 0.15 -3.91
CA LEU A 229 -10.03 -0.21 -2.76
C LEU A 229 -9.17 -0.59 -1.54
N SER A 230 -8.02 -1.27 -1.75
CA SER A 230 -7.08 -1.59 -0.67
C SER A 230 -6.56 -0.33 0.03
N SER A 231 -6.21 0.71 -0.72
CA SER A 231 -5.78 1.99 -0.15
C SER A 231 -6.91 2.69 0.62
N CYS A 232 -8.13 2.70 0.09
CA CYS A 232 -9.28 3.29 0.77
C CYS A 232 -9.63 2.56 2.08
N THR A 233 -9.64 1.22 2.05
CA THR A 233 -10.02 0.39 3.20
C THR A 233 -9.00 0.47 4.33
N ASN A 234 -7.72 0.66 4.07
CA ASN A 234 -6.70 0.88 5.09
C ASN A 234 -7.07 2.04 6.02
N THR A 235 -7.45 3.19 5.45
CA THR A 235 -7.87 4.37 6.22
C THR A 235 -9.12 4.09 7.06
N CYS A 236 -10.10 3.37 6.51
CA CYS A 236 -11.31 2.95 7.25
C CYS A 236 -10.95 2.03 8.43
N ILE A 237 -10.07 1.05 8.22
CA ILE A 237 -9.63 0.12 9.27
C ILE A 237 -8.94 0.89 10.41
N TYR A 238 -8.08 1.88 10.10
CA TYR A 238 -7.47 2.74 11.13
C TYR A 238 -8.51 3.58 11.87
N GLY A 239 -9.46 4.16 11.15
CA GLY A 239 -10.56 4.94 11.74
C GLY A 239 -11.41 4.12 12.71
N LEU A 240 -11.65 2.85 12.42
CA LEU A 240 -12.43 1.97 13.29
C LEU A 240 -11.63 1.45 14.49
N THR A 241 -10.36 1.16 14.31
CA THR A 241 -9.57 0.41 15.30
C THR A 241 -8.66 1.28 16.16
N GLN A 242 -8.19 2.44 15.68
CA GLN A 242 -7.21 3.29 16.37
C GLN A 242 -7.82 4.56 16.93
N ARG A 243 -7.93 4.66 18.27
CA ARG A 243 -8.44 5.85 18.95
C ARG A 243 -7.60 7.10 18.66
N LYS A 244 -6.26 7.00 18.70
CA LYS A 244 -5.35 8.12 18.40
C LYS A 244 -5.57 8.65 16.98
N PHE A 245 -5.73 7.78 15.99
CA PHE A 245 -6.01 8.19 14.60
C PHE A 245 -7.31 9.00 14.51
N ARG A 246 -8.38 8.58 15.20
CA ARG A 246 -9.65 9.33 15.24
C ARG A 246 -9.52 10.71 15.89
N GLU A 247 -8.72 10.81 16.94
CA GLU A 247 -8.46 12.07 17.64
C GLU A 247 -7.69 13.05 16.73
N GLU A 248 -6.62 12.59 16.08
CA GLU A 248 -5.85 13.40 15.13
C GLU A 248 -6.67 13.80 13.90
N LEU A 249 -7.49 12.90 13.35
CA LEU A 249 -8.38 13.21 12.24
C LEU A 249 -9.40 14.30 12.62
N LYS A 250 -10.00 14.22 13.82
CA LYS A 250 -10.91 15.25 14.33
C LYS A 250 -10.22 16.60 14.51
N ASN A 251 -8.99 16.59 15.02
CA ASN A 251 -8.20 17.82 15.21
C ASN A 251 -7.86 18.46 13.86
N GLY A 252 -7.42 17.66 12.88
CA GLY A 252 -7.15 18.12 11.53
C GLY A 252 -8.37 18.71 10.82
N LEU A 253 -9.52 18.04 10.93
CA LEU A 253 -10.78 18.57 10.40
C LEU A 253 -11.19 19.89 11.05
N LYS A 254 -11.12 19.99 12.38
CA LYS A 254 -11.40 21.25 13.09
C LYS A 254 -10.49 22.37 12.61
N TYR A 255 -9.19 22.10 12.44
CA TYR A 255 -8.23 23.08 11.97
C TYR A 255 -8.60 23.60 10.55
N LEU A 256 -8.96 22.71 9.63
CA LEU A 256 -9.41 23.07 8.28
C LEU A 256 -10.68 23.94 8.30
N PHE A 257 -11.67 23.59 9.13
CA PHE A 257 -12.90 24.38 9.28
C PHE A 257 -12.63 25.76 9.89
N THR A 258 -11.67 25.86 10.82
CA THR A 258 -11.30 27.15 11.44
C THR A 258 -10.56 28.04 10.43
N LEU A 259 -9.65 27.48 9.64
CA LEU A 259 -8.95 28.18 8.56
C LEU A 259 -9.93 28.71 7.50
N ASN A 260 -10.87 27.89 7.06
CA ASN A 260 -11.89 28.29 6.06
C ASN A 260 -12.80 29.42 6.58
N ARG A 261 -13.01 29.49 7.89
CA ARG A 261 -13.78 30.57 8.54
C ARG A 261 -13.00 31.88 8.63
N GLN A 262 -11.65 31.81 8.70
CA GLN A 262 -10.78 33.00 8.71
C GLN A 262 -10.51 33.56 7.31
N VAL A 263 -10.57 32.74 6.27
CA VAL A 263 -10.36 33.18 4.87
C VAL A 263 -11.65 33.69 4.23
N GLY A 264 -12.82 33.38 4.82
CA GLY A 264 -14.15 33.82 4.35
C GLY A 264 -14.69 35.08 5.03
N THR A 265 -13.91 35.71 5.92
CA THR A 265 -14.16 37.06 6.50
C THR A 265 -13.14 38.05 5.97
#